data_da660adcdbc2c03707f1eaea46e4808d
#
_entry.id   da660adcdbc2c03707f1eaea46e4808d
#
_cell.length_a   1.000
_cell.length_b   1.000
_cell.length_c   1.000
_cell.angle_alpha   90.00
_cell.angle_beta   90.00
_cell.angle_gamma   90.00
#
_symmetry.space_group_name_H-M   'P 1'
#
loop_
_entity.id
_entity.type
_entity.pdbx_description
1 polymer ?
#
loop_
_entity_poly.entity_id
_entity_poly.type
_entity_poly.pdbx_seq_one_letter_code
_entity_poly.pdbx_strand_id
1 'polypeptide(L)'
;MTLQTPREDVAAERAGRAGLITLDRPAVLNALTLPMIRQIRGALERHLADPAVEVIVIRSASAKAFCAGGDMRRIRELSLHGEFDAIAAFFTDEYALNLAISECAKPYVALIDGVAMGGGLGLSVHGRHRVVTEHAMLAMPETAIGFIPDVGASYFLSRIDPAIGMWLALTGARVGGAEAVASRLATQLTPSDRLPGLLAELSDVSAGSIEAVLQRFAEPVDLAPLQAALRKRAAGFDASSLADVLAAWRAAAGDAALAAFSPAALASSFELLRAAHGKPLRECLAIEFELSMAFARHPDFIEGARAVLVDKDRKPHWQS
;
A
#
# COMPACT_ATOMS: atom_id res chain seq x y z
N MET A 1 -19.14 -24.53 -27.63
CA MET A 1 -18.98 -23.76 -26.38
C MET A 1 -17.51 -23.88 -25.95
N THR A 2 -16.68 -22.96 -26.36
CA THR A 2 -15.26 -22.91 -25.96
C THR A 2 -15.21 -22.56 -24.48
N LEU A 3 -14.77 -23.49 -23.66
CA LEU A 3 -14.43 -23.24 -22.26
C LEU A 3 -13.30 -22.19 -22.27
N GLN A 4 -13.63 -20.93 -22.01
CA GLN A 4 -12.62 -19.93 -21.72
C GLN A 4 -11.92 -20.37 -20.44
N THR A 5 -10.63 -20.65 -20.53
CA THR A 5 -9.77 -20.82 -19.35
C THR A 5 -10.01 -19.63 -18.43
N PRO A 6 -10.24 -19.82 -17.11
CA PRO A 6 -10.38 -18.70 -16.20
C PRO A 6 -9.18 -17.79 -16.37
N ARG A 7 -9.41 -16.49 -16.61
CA ARG A 7 -8.35 -15.50 -16.69
C ARG A 7 -7.66 -15.45 -15.33
N GLU A 8 -6.36 -15.63 -15.29
CA GLU A 8 -5.59 -15.50 -14.06
C GLU A 8 -5.53 -14.01 -13.68
N ASP A 9 -5.82 -13.71 -12.40
CA ASP A 9 -5.79 -12.34 -11.87
C ASP A 9 -4.35 -11.79 -11.76
N VAL A 10 -3.34 -12.67 -11.89
CA VAL A 10 -1.91 -12.34 -11.88
C VAL A 10 -1.21 -13.09 -13.01
N ALA A 11 -0.63 -12.35 -13.94
CA ALA A 11 0.25 -12.92 -14.96
C ALA A 11 1.71 -12.84 -14.52
N ALA A 12 2.47 -13.91 -14.76
CA ALA A 12 3.90 -13.98 -14.47
C ALA A 12 4.65 -14.49 -15.70
N GLU A 13 5.54 -13.65 -16.23
CA GLU A 13 6.31 -13.95 -17.44
C GLU A 13 7.74 -13.43 -17.33
N ARG A 14 8.63 -13.89 -18.20
CA ARG A 14 9.97 -13.33 -18.34
C ARG A 14 10.08 -12.59 -19.66
N ALA A 15 10.48 -11.32 -19.60
CA ALA A 15 10.81 -10.49 -20.75
C ALA A 15 12.32 -10.18 -20.70
N GLY A 16 13.10 -10.83 -21.58
CA GLY A 16 14.55 -10.68 -21.53
C GLY A 16 15.14 -11.05 -20.17
N ARG A 17 15.71 -10.07 -19.47
CA ARG A 17 16.28 -10.18 -18.12
C ARG A 17 15.30 -9.75 -17.01
N ALA A 18 14.12 -9.27 -17.36
CA ALA A 18 13.11 -8.90 -16.38
C ALA A 18 12.13 -10.04 -16.12
N GLY A 19 11.90 -10.35 -14.84
CA GLY A 19 10.78 -11.15 -14.37
C GLY A 19 9.59 -10.23 -14.11
N LEU A 20 8.52 -10.36 -14.90
CA LEU A 20 7.34 -9.51 -14.82
C LEU A 20 6.25 -10.16 -14.00
N ILE A 21 5.67 -9.38 -13.07
CA ILE A 21 4.47 -9.73 -12.31
C ILE A 21 3.42 -8.67 -12.66
N THR A 22 2.37 -9.08 -13.37
CA THR A 22 1.33 -8.16 -13.83
C THR A 22 0.01 -8.46 -13.14
N LEU A 23 -0.53 -7.48 -12.38
CA LEU A 23 -1.85 -7.54 -11.76
C LEU A 23 -2.91 -7.28 -12.83
N ASP A 24 -3.90 -8.17 -12.98
CA ASP A 24 -4.91 -8.11 -14.05
C ASP A 24 -6.32 -8.44 -13.56
N ARG A 25 -6.77 -7.72 -12.53
CA ARG A 25 -8.14 -7.75 -11.97
C ARG A 25 -8.77 -6.36 -12.02
N PRO A 26 -8.88 -5.71 -13.22
CA PRO A 26 -9.23 -4.31 -13.35
C PRO A 26 -10.64 -3.95 -12.90
N ALA A 27 -11.60 -4.89 -12.92
CA ALA A 27 -12.98 -4.67 -12.53
C ALA A 27 -13.13 -4.23 -11.06
N VAL A 28 -12.16 -4.60 -10.20
CA VAL A 28 -12.11 -4.24 -8.79
C VAL A 28 -10.78 -3.58 -8.42
N LEU A 29 -10.18 -2.86 -9.38
CA LEU A 29 -8.96 -2.08 -9.18
C LEU A 29 -7.80 -2.90 -8.59
N ASN A 30 -7.66 -4.15 -9.00
CA ASN A 30 -6.67 -5.11 -8.50
C ASN A 30 -6.72 -5.35 -6.98
N ALA A 31 -7.93 -5.28 -6.37
CA ALA A 31 -8.09 -5.64 -4.96
C ALA A 31 -7.59 -7.07 -4.71
N LEU A 32 -6.72 -7.23 -3.71
CA LEU A 32 -5.99 -8.48 -3.45
C LEU A 32 -6.88 -9.53 -2.80
N THR A 33 -6.86 -10.72 -3.39
CA THR A 33 -7.42 -11.93 -2.80
C THR A 33 -6.30 -12.85 -2.32
N LEU A 34 -6.61 -13.77 -1.41
CA LEU A 34 -5.63 -14.78 -0.96
C LEU A 34 -5.01 -15.56 -2.14
N PRO A 35 -5.76 -16.02 -3.16
CA PRO A 35 -5.16 -16.61 -4.36
C PRO A 35 -4.19 -15.68 -5.10
N MET A 36 -4.51 -14.39 -5.28
CA MET A 36 -3.60 -13.43 -5.90
C MET A 36 -2.30 -13.27 -5.11
N ILE A 37 -2.38 -13.12 -3.79
CA ILE A 37 -1.22 -13.02 -2.91
C ILE A 37 -0.29 -14.23 -3.10
N ARG A 38 -0.85 -15.43 -3.12
CA ARG A 38 -0.10 -16.67 -3.36
C ARG A 38 0.49 -16.76 -4.77
N GLN A 39 -0.24 -16.29 -5.78
CA GLN A 39 0.25 -16.22 -7.17
C GLN A 39 1.41 -15.24 -7.29
N ILE A 40 1.32 -14.03 -6.69
CA ILE A 40 2.39 -13.03 -6.68
C ILE A 40 3.62 -13.60 -5.97
N ARG A 41 3.44 -14.24 -4.81
CA ARG A 41 4.53 -14.85 -4.06
C ARG A 41 5.22 -15.95 -4.87
N GLY A 42 4.46 -16.88 -5.46
CA GLY A 42 5.01 -17.93 -6.30
C GLY A 42 5.72 -17.39 -7.55
N ALA A 43 5.24 -16.28 -8.14
CA ALA A 43 5.91 -15.58 -9.23
C ALA A 43 7.24 -14.97 -8.77
N LEU A 44 7.25 -14.30 -7.62
CA LEU A 44 8.45 -13.71 -7.02
C LEU A 44 9.52 -14.81 -6.78
N GLU A 45 9.13 -15.93 -6.18
CA GLU A 45 10.02 -17.06 -5.90
C GLU A 45 10.60 -17.67 -7.20
N ARG A 46 9.78 -17.86 -8.24
CA ARG A 46 10.25 -18.34 -9.55
C ARG A 46 11.25 -17.39 -10.19
N HIS A 47 10.97 -16.08 -10.18
CA HIS A 47 11.87 -15.09 -10.75
C HIS A 47 13.17 -14.94 -9.94
N LEU A 48 13.12 -15.12 -8.64
CA LEU A 48 14.34 -15.17 -7.80
C LEU A 48 15.21 -16.37 -8.13
N ALA A 49 14.61 -17.53 -8.39
CA ALA A 49 15.31 -18.78 -8.71
C ALA A 49 15.86 -18.84 -10.14
N ASP A 50 15.29 -18.05 -11.08
CA ASP A 50 15.74 -18.04 -12.48
C ASP A 50 17.02 -17.20 -12.64
N PRO A 51 18.21 -17.81 -12.97
CA PRO A 51 19.45 -17.06 -13.13
C PRO A 51 19.43 -16.09 -14.32
N ALA A 52 18.51 -16.24 -15.28
CA ALA A 52 18.37 -15.32 -16.41
C ALA A 52 17.58 -14.05 -16.03
N VAL A 53 16.91 -14.02 -14.89
CA VAL A 53 16.22 -12.84 -14.37
C VAL A 53 17.18 -12.03 -13.51
N GLU A 54 17.37 -10.76 -13.86
CA GLU A 54 18.25 -9.85 -13.14
C GLU A 54 17.50 -8.71 -12.43
N VAL A 55 16.24 -8.47 -12.81
CA VAL A 55 15.34 -7.50 -12.17
C VAL A 55 13.93 -8.08 -12.11
N ILE A 56 13.20 -7.78 -11.05
CA ILE A 56 11.79 -8.14 -10.91
C ILE A 56 10.96 -6.87 -10.99
N VAL A 57 9.96 -6.86 -11.86
CA VAL A 57 9.08 -5.72 -12.08
C VAL A 57 7.64 -6.12 -11.76
N ILE A 58 7.00 -5.42 -10.82
CA ILE A 58 5.57 -5.53 -10.60
C ILE A 58 4.83 -4.33 -11.20
N ARG A 59 3.74 -4.61 -11.90
CA ARG A 59 2.91 -3.60 -12.57
C ARG A 59 1.44 -3.99 -12.60
N SER A 60 0.60 -3.07 -13.01
CA SER A 60 -0.80 -3.34 -13.36
C SER A 60 -0.98 -3.42 -14.88
N ALA A 61 -1.92 -4.24 -15.35
CA ALA A 61 -2.43 -4.21 -16.71
C ALA A 61 -3.40 -3.04 -16.96
N SER A 62 -3.82 -2.32 -15.91
CA SER A 62 -4.76 -1.20 -15.95
C SER A 62 -4.09 0.10 -15.51
N ALA A 63 -4.26 1.15 -16.30
CA ALA A 63 -3.82 2.50 -15.93
C ALA A 63 -4.71 3.15 -14.84
N LYS A 64 -5.85 2.56 -14.47
CA LYS A 64 -6.74 3.14 -13.44
C LYS A 64 -6.23 2.93 -12.03
N ALA A 65 -5.60 1.79 -11.80
CA ALA A 65 -5.08 1.44 -10.49
C ALA A 65 -3.91 0.47 -10.62
N PHE A 66 -2.89 0.70 -9.83
CA PHE A 66 -1.87 -0.31 -9.54
C PHE A 66 -2.51 -1.40 -8.66
N CYS A 67 -2.99 -1.06 -7.47
CA CYS A 67 -3.70 -1.97 -6.57
C CYS A 67 -4.45 -1.17 -5.50
N ALA A 68 -5.75 -1.42 -5.32
CA ALA A 68 -6.59 -0.73 -4.33
C ALA A 68 -6.51 -1.33 -2.91
N GLY A 69 -5.61 -2.29 -2.65
CA GLY A 69 -5.43 -2.95 -1.36
C GLY A 69 -6.10 -4.31 -1.26
N GLY A 70 -6.17 -4.85 -0.04
CA GLY A 70 -6.85 -6.11 0.26
C GLY A 70 -8.34 -6.07 -0.05
N ASP A 71 -8.95 -7.20 -0.39
CA ASP A 71 -10.41 -7.31 -0.59
C ASP A 71 -11.12 -7.26 0.77
N MET A 72 -11.16 -6.06 1.37
CA MET A 72 -11.73 -5.82 2.71
C MET A 72 -13.23 -6.08 2.78
N ARG A 73 -13.94 -6.14 1.63
CA ARG A 73 -15.32 -6.64 1.60
C ARG A 73 -15.37 -8.11 1.94
N ARG A 74 -14.46 -8.89 1.33
CA ARG A 74 -14.37 -10.33 1.63
C ARG A 74 -13.94 -10.58 3.07
N ILE A 75 -12.99 -9.81 3.60
CA ILE A 75 -12.60 -9.90 5.02
C ILE A 75 -13.80 -9.61 5.94
N ARG A 76 -14.59 -8.57 5.64
CA ARG A 76 -15.82 -8.29 6.38
C ARG A 76 -16.83 -9.45 6.33
N GLU A 77 -17.05 -10.05 5.17
CA GLU A 77 -17.93 -11.22 5.04
C GLU A 77 -17.45 -12.38 5.90
N LEU A 78 -16.16 -12.71 5.85
CA LEU A 78 -15.56 -13.73 6.68
C LEU A 78 -15.74 -13.44 8.18
N SER A 79 -15.54 -12.18 8.58
CA SER A 79 -15.75 -11.73 9.97
C SER A 79 -17.19 -11.94 10.43
N LEU A 80 -18.17 -11.60 9.59
CA LEU A 80 -19.59 -11.79 9.90
C LEU A 80 -19.97 -13.27 10.07
N HIS A 81 -19.27 -14.18 9.40
CA HIS A 81 -19.49 -15.63 9.50
C HIS A 81 -18.58 -16.31 10.54
N GLY A 82 -17.71 -15.55 11.23
CA GLY A 82 -16.78 -16.10 12.22
C GLY A 82 -15.63 -16.93 11.61
N GLU A 83 -15.36 -16.77 10.31
CA GLU A 83 -14.31 -17.52 9.58
C GLU A 83 -12.91 -16.92 9.82
N PHE A 84 -12.51 -16.81 11.08
CA PHE A 84 -11.26 -16.13 11.47
C PHE A 84 -10.00 -16.85 11.03
N ASP A 85 -10.04 -18.17 10.84
CA ASP A 85 -8.89 -18.92 10.30
C ASP A 85 -8.60 -18.52 8.83
N ALA A 86 -9.64 -18.27 8.05
CA ALA A 86 -9.49 -17.78 6.67
C ALA A 86 -8.94 -16.36 6.63
N ILE A 87 -9.35 -15.50 7.58
CA ILE A 87 -8.80 -14.14 7.75
C ILE A 87 -7.33 -14.21 8.18
N ALA A 88 -6.98 -15.07 9.14
CA ALA A 88 -5.61 -15.28 9.57
C ALA A 88 -4.72 -15.75 8.41
N ALA A 89 -5.19 -16.68 7.59
CA ALA A 89 -4.47 -17.14 6.40
C ALA A 89 -4.22 -16.00 5.40
N PHE A 90 -5.20 -15.10 5.20
CA PHE A 90 -5.05 -13.94 4.33
C PHE A 90 -3.92 -13.02 4.81
N PHE A 91 -3.98 -12.53 6.05
CA PHE A 91 -2.97 -11.62 6.58
C PHE A 91 -1.59 -12.28 6.74
N THR A 92 -1.54 -13.56 7.11
CA THR A 92 -0.27 -14.31 7.19
C THR A 92 0.43 -14.34 5.84
N ASP A 93 -0.28 -14.69 4.77
CA ASP A 93 0.31 -14.79 3.43
C ASP A 93 0.64 -13.42 2.85
N GLU A 94 -0.19 -12.39 3.10
CA GLU A 94 0.07 -11.01 2.66
C GLU A 94 1.32 -10.43 3.33
N TYR A 95 1.45 -10.55 4.66
CA TYR A 95 2.60 -10.02 5.39
C TYR A 95 3.88 -10.81 5.13
N ALA A 96 3.76 -12.12 4.88
CA ALA A 96 4.88 -12.92 4.41
C ALA A 96 5.36 -12.48 3.01
N LEU A 97 4.45 -12.06 2.14
CA LEU A 97 4.80 -11.49 0.82
C LEU A 97 5.47 -10.13 0.98
N ASN A 98 4.96 -9.24 1.85
CA ASN A 98 5.60 -7.93 2.12
C ASN A 98 7.04 -8.11 2.60
N LEU A 99 7.26 -9.05 3.51
CA LEU A 99 8.60 -9.37 4.01
C LEU A 99 9.50 -9.92 2.89
N ALA A 100 8.98 -10.85 2.06
CA ALA A 100 9.74 -11.41 0.94
C ALA A 100 10.14 -10.35 -0.09
N ILE A 101 9.29 -9.33 -0.33
CA ILE A 101 9.63 -8.18 -1.18
C ILE A 101 10.78 -7.38 -0.56
N SER A 102 10.74 -7.13 0.75
CA SER A 102 11.79 -6.36 1.44
C SER A 102 13.14 -7.07 1.48
N GLU A 103 13.12 -8.41 1.49
CA GLU A 103 14.30 -9.29 1.54
C GLU A 103 14.73 -9.73 0.12
N CYS A 104 14.12 -9.18 -0.94
CA CYS A 104 14.38 -9.57 -2.32
C CYS A 104 15.86 -9.35 -2.71
N ALA A 105 16.55 -10.42 -3.06
CA ALA A 105 17.98 -10.37 -3.41
C ALA A 105 18.23 -9.71 -4.77
N LYS A 106 17.25 -9.71 -5.67
CA LYS A 106 17.30 -9.03 -6.96
C LYS A 106 16.66 -7.64 -6.87
N PRO A 107 17.06 -6.66 -7.69
CA PRO A 107 16.35 -5.39 -7.78
C PRO A 107 14.85 -5.60 -8.01
N TYR A 108 14.02 -5.06 -7.12
CA TYR A 108 12.56 -5.08 -7.22
C TYR A 108 12.07 -3.69 -7.57
N VAL A 109 11.34 -3.58 -8.67
CA VAL A 109 10.83 -2.33 -9.23
C VAL A 109 9.29 -2.39 -9.26
N ALA A 110 8.63 -1.50 -8.53
CA ALA A 110 7.19 -1.32 -8.63
C ALA A 110 6.89 -0.15 -9.59
N LEU A 111 6.13 -0.42 -10.66
CA LEU A 111 5.62 0.60 -11.59
C LEU A 111 4.19 0.96 -11.18
N ILE A 112 4.04 2.09 -10.51
CA ILE A 112 2.80 2.53 -9.87
C ILE A 112 2.14 3.59 -10.77
N ASP A 113 1.19 3.16 -11.61
CA ASP A 113 0.37 4.03 -12.43
C ASP A 113 -1.09 3.94 -11.96
N GLY A 114 -1.68 5.07 -11.54
CA GLY A 114 -3.00 5.13 -10.93
C GLY A 114 -3.02 4.85 -9.43
N VAL A 115 -4.15 4.33 -8.92
CA VAL A 115 -4.40 4.15 -7.48
C VAL A 115 -3.53 3.05 -6.86
N ALA A 116 -2.87 3.35 -5.74
CA ALA A 116 -2.17 2.39 -4.88
C ALA A 116 -2.57 2.64 -3.41
N MET A 117 -3.31 1.72 -2.80
CA MET A 117 -3.83 1.90 -1.42
C MET A 117 -3.63 0.62 -0.61
N GLY A 118 -3.47 0.74 0.71
CA GLY A 118 -3.36 -0.40 1.62
C GLY A 118 -2.38 -1.45 1.14
N GLY A 119 -2.83 -2.68 0.91
CA GLY A 119 -2.03 -3.77 0.35
C GLY A 119 -1.32 -3.45 -0.96
N GLY A 120 -1.81 -2.46 -1.75
CA GLY A 120 -1.10 -1.95 -2.92
C GLY A 120 0.21 -1.22 -2.55
N LEU A 121 0.23 -0.51 -1.42
CA LEU A 121 1.47 0.00 -0.86
C LEU A 121 2.34 -1.15 -0.32
N GLY A 122 1.75 -2.15 0.31
CA GLY A 122 2.47 -3.36 0.74
C GLY A 122 3.22 -4.07 -0.38
N LEU A 123 2.66 -4.10 -1.60
CA LEU A 123 3.31 -4.67 -2.78
C LEU A 123 4.44 -3.79 -3.35
N SER A 124 4.53 -2.52 -2.96
CA SER A 124 5.44 -1.56 -3.59
C SER A 124 6.47 -0.96 -2.65
N VAL A 125 6.07 -0.46 -1.46
CA VAL A 125 6.95 0.36 -0.59
C VAL A 125 8.13 -0.39 0.00
N HIS A 126 8.04 -1.70 0.12
CA HIS A 126 9.12 -2.55 0.63
C HIS A 126 10.18 -2.87 -0.43
N GLY A 127 9.84 -2.67 -1.71
CA GLY A 127 10.78 -2.81 -2.81
C GLY A 127 11.78 -1.65 -2.88
N ARG A 128 12.96 -1.93 -3.46
CA ARG A 128 14.04 -0.94 -3.56
C ARG A 128 13.67 0.25 -4.45
N HIS A 129 12.94 0.00 -5.56
CA HIS A 129 12.59 1.02 -6.53
C HIS A 129 11.07 1.14 -6.67
N ARG A 130 10.56 2.33 -6.39
CA ARG A 130 9.13 2.68 -6.46
C ARG A 130 8.97 3.82 -7.45
N VAL A 131 8.62 3.45 -8.67
CA VAL A 131 8.40 4.39 -9.78
C VAL A 131 6.93 4.76 -9.79
N VAL A 132 6.62 6.03 -9.61
CA VAL A 132 5.27 6.57 -9.68
C VAL A 132 5.09 7.43 -10.93
N THR A 133 3.86 7.55 -11.41
CA THR A 133 3.53 8.46 -12.51
C THR A 133 2.76 9.68 -12.00
N GLU A 134 2.45 10.61 -12.89
CA GLU A 134 1.55 11.74 -12.63
C GLU A 134 0.12 11.30 -12.27
N HIS A 135 -0.27 10.07 -12.66
CA HIS A 135 -1.58 9.50 -12.33
C HIS A 135 -1.59 8.80 -10.97
N ALA A 136 -0.43 8.56 -10.37
CA ALA A 136 -0.34 7.82 -9.12
C ALA A 136 -1.04 8.55 -7.97
N MET A 137 -1.80 7.79 -7.18
CA MET A 137 -2.49 8.27 -5.98
C MET A 137 -2.31 7.23 -4.87
N LEU A 138 -1.51 7.57 -3.86
CA LEU A 138 -1.14 6.71 -2.76
C LEU A 138 -1.91 7.10 -1.49
N ALA A 139 -2.40 6.11 -0.73
CA ALA A 139 -3.04 6.33 0.57
C ALA A 139 -3.07 5.07 1.44
N MET A 140 -3.20 5.26 2.77
CA MET A 140 -3.55 4.23 3.75
C MET A 140 -4.89 4.61 4.40
N PRO A 141 -6.06 4.28 3.77
CA PRO A 141 -7.36 4.79 4.18
C PRO A 141 -8.07 3.91 5.23
N GLU A 142 -7.37 3.02 5.91
CA GLU A 142 -7.90 1.94 6.75
C GLU A 142 -8.72 2.46 7.92
N THR A 143 -8.33 3.57 8.55
CA THR A 143 -9.04 4.17 9.70
C THR A 143 -10.47 4.58 9.37
N ALA A 144 -10.73 4.95 8.11
CA ALA A 144 -12.07 5.30 7.62
C ALA A 144 -13.00 4.07 7.45
N ILE A 145 -12.44 2.86 7.44
CA ILE A 145 -13.21 1.60 7.44
C ILE A 145 -13.16 0.89 8.78
N GLY A 146 -12.71 1.59 9.85
CA GLY A 146 -12.61 1.02 11.19
C GLY A 146 -11.50 -0.03 11.30
N PHE A 147 -10.42 0.13 10.55
CA PHE A 147 -9.24 -0.74 10.56
C PHE A 147 -7.96 0.06 10.82
N ILE A 148 -6.83 -0.59 10.95
CA ILE A 148 -5.53 0.05 11.10
C ILE A 148 -4.77 0.05 9.78
N PRO A 149 -3.87 1.01 9.51
CA PRO A 149 -2.85 0.88 8.49
C PRO A 149 -1.92 -0.30 8.82
N ASP A 150 -1.92 -1.29 7.94
CA ASP A 150 -1.17 -2.54 8.08
C ASP A 150 -0.14 -2.71 6.94
N VAL A 151 0.19 -3.92 6.54
CA VAL A 151 1.15 -4.26 5.46
C VAL A 151 2.53 -3.62 5.60
N GLY A 152 2.96 -3.41 6.84
CA GLY A 152 4.19 -2.71 7.18
C GLY A 152 4.05 -1.18 7.21
N ALA A 153 2.83 -0.64 7.27
CA ALA A 153 2.61 0.80 7.35
C ALA A 153 3.26 1.42 8.57
N SER A 154 3.21 0.75 9.70
CA SER A 154 3.90 1.21 10.90
C SER A 154 5.42 1.32 10.71
N TYR A 155 5.99 0.43 9.88
CA TYR A 155 7.40 0.49 9.53
C TYR A 155 7.73 1.67 8.61
N PHE A 156 7.06 1.81 7.47
CA PHE A 156 7.48 2.83 6.49
C PHE A 156 6.97 4.24 6.86
N LEU A 157 5.79 4.39 7.48
CA LEU A 157 5.29 5.70 7.90
C LEU A 157 6.04 6.26 9.12
N SER A 158 6.55 5.42 10.02
CA SER A 158 7.39 5.88 11.14
C SER A 158 8.82 6.30 10.73
N ARG A 159 9.21 6.08 9.47
CA ARG A 159 10.55 6.39 8.93
C ARG A 159 10.59 7.55 7.96
N ILE A 160 9.47 8.15 7.68
CA ILE A 160 9.37 9.43 6.98
C ILE A 160 9.27 10.57 8.00
N ASP A 161 8.99 11.80 7.56
CA ASP A 161 8.74 12.92 8.47
C ASP A 161 7.62 12.55 9.47
N PRO A 162 7.84 12.65 10.80
CA PRO A 162 6.90 12.14 11.80
C PRO A 162 5.50 12.73 11.69
N ALA A 163 5.38 14.04 11.42
CA ALA A 163 4.07 14.68 11.24
C ALA A 163 3.37 14.14 9.99
N ILE A 164 4.09 14.01 8.87
CA ILE A 164 3.54 13.49 7.61
C ILE A 164 3.12 12.03 7.77
N GLY A 165 3.96 11.20 8.39
CA GLY A 165 3.66 9.79 8.60
C GLY A 165 2.41 9.57 9.45
N MET A 166 2.29 10.28 10.57
CA MET A 166 1.12 10.22 11.44
C MET A 166 -0.13 10.77 10.75
N TRP A 167 0.00 11.89 10.02
CA TRP A 167 -1.10 12.45 9.25
C TRP A 167 -1.63 11.46 8.21
N LEU A 168 -0.75 10.82 7.43
CA LEU A 168 -1.15 9.82 6.44
C LEU A 168 -1.83 8.61 7.09
N ALA A 169 -1.28 8.12 8.21
CA ALA A 169 -1.83 6.96 8.93
C ALA A 169 -3.22 7.21 9.50
N LEU A 170 -3.44 8.38 10.13
CA LEU A 170 -4.70 8.65 10.82
C LEU A 170 -5.79 9.14 9.89
N THR A 171 -5.43 9.91 8.85
CA THR A 171 -6.43 10.56 7.99
C THR A 171 -6.70 9.80 6.69
N GLY A 172 -5.86 8.83 6.34
CA GLY A 172 -5.94 8.18 5.04
C GLY A 172 -5.77 9.16 3.87
N ALA A 173 -5.05 10.26 4.11
CA ALA A 173 -4.88 11.31 3.13
C ALA A 173 -4.19 10.78 1.86
N ARG A 174 -4.62 11.31 0.73
CA ARG A 174 -4.09 10.93 -0.57
C ARG A 174 -2.93 11.83 -0.95
N VAL A 175 -1.87 11.22 -1.46
CA VAL A 175 -0.72 11.93 -2.03
C VAL A 175 -0.54 11.54 -3.49
N GLY A 176 -0.31 12.53 -4.35
CA GLY A 176 -0.02 12.32 -5.77
C GLY A 176 1.43 11.87 -5.99
N GLY A 177 1.78 11.50 -7.23
CA GLY A 177 3.10 10.94 -7.57
C GLY A 177 4.26 11.81 -7.09
N ALA A 178 4.26 13.11 -7.40
CA ALA A 178 5.32 14.04 -6.95
C ALA A 178 5.38 14.18 -5.42
N GLU A 179 4.22 14.22 -4.74
CA GLU A 179 4.15 14.24 -3.27
C GLU A 179 4.63 12.93 -2.65
N ALA A 180 4.39 11.79 -3.32
CA ALA A 180 4.88 10.49 -2.88
C ALA A 180 6.42 10.43 -2.93
N VAL A 181 7.05 11.05 -3.94
CA VAL A 181 8.51 11.21 -3.98
C VAL A 181 8.97 12.15 -2.87
N ALA A 182 8.30 13.29 -2.67
CA ALA A 182 8.66 14.27 -1.64
C ALA A 182 8.52 13.71 -0.21
N SER A 183 7.55 12.80 0.03
CA SER A 183 7.35 12.11 1.30
C SER A 183 8.17 10.81 1.45
N ARG A 184 8.96 10.42 0.44
CA ARG A 184 9.73 9.16 0.38
C ARG A 184 8.89 7.87 0.30
N LEU A 185 7.60 7.97 0.04
CA LEU A 185 6.78 6.80 -0.30
C LEU A 185 7.13 6.25 -1.68
N ALA A 186 7.62 7.11 -2.59
CA ALA A 186 8.19 6.71 -3.88
C ALA A 186 9.66 7.12 -4.01
N THR A 187 10.37 6.51 -4.97
CA THR A 187 11.79 6.81 -5.22
C THR A 187 11.98 7.78 -6.39
N GLN A 188 11.08 7.76 -7.36
CA GLN A 188 11.13 8.64 -8.52
C GLN A 188 9.77 8.82 -9.17
N LEU A 189 9.62 9.92 -9.90
CA LEU A 189 8.53 10.20 -10.82
C LEU A 189 8.99 9.88 -12.25
N THR A 190 8.16 9.17 -13.01
CA THR A 190 8.37 8.89 -14.43
C THR A 190 7.04 9.11 -15.14
N PRO A 191 6.97 9.90 -16.22
CA PRO A 191 5.74 10.09 -16.98
C PRO A 191 5.16 8.77 -17.46
N SER A 192 3.83 8.62 -17.40
CA SER A 192 3.13 7.35 -17.69
C SER A 192 3.41 6.87 -19.13
N ASP A 193 3.48 7.78 -20.08
CA ASP A 193 3.79 7.50 -21.50
C ASP A 193 5.22 6.95 -21.71
N ARG A 194 6.12 7.14 -20.74
CA ARG A 194 7.50 6.62 -20.77
C ARG A 194 7.65 5.24 -20.11
N LEU A 195 6.65 4.73 -19.39
CA LEU A 195 6.72 3.43 -18.75
C LEU A 195 6.97 2.25 -19.71
N PRO A 196 6.39 2.19 -20.92
CA PRO A 196 6.71 1.13 -21.88
C PRO A 196 8.19 1.11 -22.29
N GLY A 197 8.79 2.29 -22.51
CA GLY A 197 10.21 2.42 -22.82
C GLY A 197 11.10 2.03 -21.64
N LEU A 198 10.74 2.46 -20.42
CA LEU A 198 11.42 2.05 -19.20
C LEU A 198 11.41 0.53 -19.04
N LEU A 199 10.25 -0.11 -19.24
CA LEU A 199 10.12 -1.56 -19.12
C LEU A 199 10.97 -2.30 -20.15
N ALA A 200 11.01 -1.82 -21.40
CA ALA A 200 11.85 -2.39 -22.46
C ALA A 200 13.33 -2.33 -22.08
N GLU A 201 13.82 -1.18 -21.60
CA GLU A 201 15.22 -1.07 -21.17
C GLU A 201 15.53 -1.91 -19.92
N LEU A 202 14.64 -1.99 -18.94
CA LEU A 202 14.80 -2.87 -17.78
C LEU A 202 14.87 -4.35 -18.18
N SER A 203 14.26 -4.72 -19.30
CA SER A 203 14.29 -6.09 -19.82
C SER A 203 15.63 -6.47 -20.48
N ASP A 204 16.43 -5.49 -20.89
CA ASP A 204 17.67 -5.73 -21.61
C ASP A 204 18.95 -5.53 -20.79
N VAL A 205 18.87 -4.85 -19.64
CA VAL A 205 20.04 -4.48 -18.85
C VAL A 205 20.34 -5.45 -17.72
N SER A 206 21.61 -5.49 -17.32
CA SER A 206 22.07 -6.23 -16.14
C SER A 206 21.67 -5.51 -14.84
N ALA A 207 21.60 -6.28 -13.74
CA ALA A 207 21.22 -5.78 -12.42
C ALA A 207 22.02 -4.54 -11.97
N GLY A 208 23.32 -4.50 -12.29
CA GLY A 208 24.20 -3.37 -11.94
C GLY A 208 23.93 -2.07 -12.70
N SER A 209 23.06 -2.09 -13.72
CA SER A 209 22.71 -0.92 -14.53
C SER A 209 21.29 -0.42 -14.28
N ILE A 210 20.54 -1.05 -13.38
CA ILE A 210 19.13 -0.72 -13.14
C ILE A 210 18.95 0.72 -12.67
N GLU A 211 19.77 1.19 -11.70
CA GLU A 211 19.72 2.57 -11.22
C GLU A 211 19.97 3.59 -12.36
N ALA A 212 20.91 3.32 -13.24
CA ALA A 212 21.20 4.19 -14.39
C ALA A 212 20.04 4.25 -15.38
N VAL A 213 19.37 3.10 -15.63
CA VAL A 213 18.15 3.06 -16.45
C VAL A 213 17.07 3.88 -15.79
N LEU A 214 16.74 3.63 -14.54
CA LEU A 214 15.72 4.34 -13.79
C LEU A 214 15.97 5.85 -13.80
N GLN A 215 17.21 6.29 -13.60
CA GLN A 215 17.58 7.71 -13.60
C GLN A 215 17.34 8.40 -14.94
N ARG A 216 17.55 7.70 -16.09
CA ARG A 216 17.28 8.27 -17.43
C ARG A 216 15.79 8.53 -17.68
N PHE A 217 14.92 7.78 -17.04
CA PHE A 217 13.47 7.92 -17.15
C PHE A 217 12.86 8.81 -16.06
N ALA A 218 13.64 9.14 -15.03
CA ALA A 218 13.16 9.99 -13.95
C ALA A 218 12.90 11.42 -14.44
N GLU A 219 11.79 11.99 -14.00
CA GLU A 219 11.49 13.41 -14.13
C GLU A 219 11.93 14.15 -12.87
N PRO A 220 12.62 15.28 -12.99
CA PRO A 220 13.01 16.09 -11.85
C PRO A 220 11.79 16.57 -11.05
N VAL A 221 11.83 16.39 -9.73
CA VAL A 221 10.80 16.88 -8.81
C VAL A 221 11.43 17.90 -7.88
N ASP A 222 10.85 19.10 -7.83
CA ASP A 222 11.24 20.10 -6.81
C ASP A 222 10.65 19.67 -5.46
N LEU A 223 11.49 19.08 -4.63
CA LEU A 223 11.07 18.48 -3.36
C LEU A 223 10.73 19.54 -2.29
N ALA A 224 11.42 20.67 -2.27
CA ALA A 224 11.33 21.61 -1.16
C ALA A 224 9.91 22.21 -0.99
N PRO A 225 9.26 22.76 -2.04
CA PRO A 225 7.90 23.28 -1.90
C PRO A 225 6.87 22.20 -1.60
N LEU A 226 7.03 20.96 -2.15
CA LEU A 226 6.15 19.85 -1.87
C LEU A 226 6.26 19.37 -0.42
N GLN A 227 7.47 19.25 0.11
CA GLN A 227 7.69 18.92 1.51
C GLN A 227 7.10 19.97 2.45
N ALA A 228 7.27 21.25 2.14
CA ALA A 228 6.67 22.35 2.90
C ALA A 228 5.14 22.28 2.88
N ALA A 229 4.53 22.00 1.72
CA ALA A 229 3.08 21.84 1.58
C ALA A 229 2.56 20.63 2.37
N LEU A 230 3.26 19.49 2.32
CA LEU A 230 2.92 18.28 3.09
C LEU A 230 3.00 18.55 4.60
N ARG A 231 4.08 19.18 5.09
CA ARG A 231 4.22 19.57 6.50
C ARG A 231 3.12 20.52 6.96
N LYS A 232 2.72 21.47 6.11
CA LYS A 232 1.60 22.39 6.42
C LYS A 232 0.29 21.60 6.60
N ARG A 233 0.00 20.61 5.75
CA ARG A 233 -1.18 19.74 5.91
C ARG A 233 -1.11 18.84 7.14
N ALA A 234 0.09 18.41 7.50
CA ALA A 234 0.36 17.56 8.64
C ALA A 234 0.62 18.31 9.96
N ALA A 235 0.38 19.63 10.00
CA ALA A 235 0.65 20.43 11.19
C ALA A 235 -0.12 19.93 12.40
N GLY A 236 0.59 19.68 13.51
CA GLY A 236 0.05 19.16 14.77
C GLY A 236 -0.07 17.65 14.86
N PHE A 237 0.25 16.89 13.80
CA PHE A 237 0.25 15.44 13.83
C PHE A 237 1.50 14.82 14.47
N ASP A 238 2.51 15.59 14.80
CA ASP A 238 3.70 15.21 15.56
C ASP A 238 3.56 15.41 17.07
N ALA A 239 2.36 15.79 17.55
CA ALA A 239 2.11 15.99 18.97
C ALA A 239 2.29 14.68 19.76
N SER A 240 2.65 14.82 21.06
CA SER A 240 3.01 13.69 21.92
C SER A 240 1.83 12.85 22.37
N SER A 241 0.60 13.36 22.29
CA SER A 241 -0.62 12.66 22.65
C SER A 241 -1.62 12.64 21.49
N LEU A 242 -2.44 11.57 21.43
CA LEU A 242 -3.53 11.50 20.49
C LEU A 242 -4.53 12.65 20.70
N ALA A 243 -4.79 13.03 21.94
CA ALA A 243 -5.72 14.12 22.26
C ALA A 243 -5.28 15.44 21.58
N ASP A 244 -3.99 15.77 21.63
CA ASP A 244 -3.45 16.98 20.99
C ASP A 244 -3.50 16.87 19.46
N VAL A 245 -3.19 15.70 18.89
CA VAL A 245 -3.33 15.44 17.45
C VAL A 245 -4.79 15.65 17.00
N LEU A 246 -5.76 15.06 17.71
CA LEU A 246 -7.17 15.20 17.40
C LEU A 246 -7.68 16.64 17.59
N ALA A 247 -7.15 17.37 18.58
CA ALA A 247 -7.47 18.77 18.78
C ALA A 247 -6.95 19.64 17.61
N ALA A 248 -5.72 19.41 17.16
CA ALA A 248 -5.16 20.08 15.98
C ALA A 248 -5.95 19.76 14.70
N TRP A 249 -6.26 18.49 14.49
CA TRP A 249 -7.06 18.05 13.34
C TRP A 249 -8.47 18.65 13.36
N ARG A 250 -9.14 18.65 14.51
CA ARG A 250 -10.46 19.28 14.68
C ARG A 250 -10.40 20.77 14.38
N ALA A 251 -9.39 21.48 14.84
CA ALA A 251 -9.20 22.90 14.54
C ALA A 251 -9.01 23.18 13.05
N ALA A 252 -8.33 22.28 12.34
CA ALA A 252 -8.04 22.41 10.90
C ALA A 252 -9.21 22.00 9.98
N ALA A 253 -9.94 20.93 10.32
CA ALA A 253 -10.91 20.27 9.42
C ALA A 253 -12.33 20.18 9.99
N GLY A 254 -12.55 20.48 11.26
CA GLY A 254 -13.85 20.44 11.95
C GLY A 254 -14.25 19.05 12.46
N ASP A 255 -15.26 19.01 13.33
CA ASP A 255 -15.74 17.77 13.97
C ASP A 255 -16.28 16.74 12.96
N ALA A 256 -16.92 17.20 11.91
CA ALA A 256 -17.46 16.31 10.87
C ALA A 256 -16.38 15.49 10.15
N ALA A 257 -15.17 16.04 10.02
CA ALA A 257 -14.06 15.33 9.42
C ALA A 257 -13.60 14.16 10.31
N LEU A 258 -13.54 14.37 11.63
CA LEU A 258 -13.18 13.32 12.60
C LEU A 258 -14.25 12.22 12.68
N ALA A 259 -15.52 12.58 12.62
CA ALA A 259 -16.63 11.64 12.72
C ALA A 259 -16.63 10.56 11.61
N ALA A 260 -15.89 10.78 10.54
CA ALA A 260 -15.73 9.80 9.46
C ALA A 260 -14.79 8.62 9.82
N PHE A 261 -14.08 8.69 10.95
CA PHE A 261 -13.04 7.72 11.33
C PHE A 261 -13.37 7.04 12.67
N SER A 262 -13.06 5.76 12.77
CA SER A 262 -13.24 4.98 14.00
C SER A 262 -12.33 5.49 15.11
N PRO A 263 -12.87 5.86 16.29
CA PRO A 263 -12.03 6.25 17.42
C PRO A 263 -11.06 5.15 17.86
N ALA A 264 -11.50 3.88 17.84
CA ALA A 264 -10.66 2.75 18.17
C ALA A 264 -9.51 2.57 17.16
N ALA A 265 -9.80 2.72 15.86
CA ALA A 265 -8.78 2.64 14.82
C ALA A 265 -7.77 3.79 14.90
N LEU A 266 -8.24 5.02 15.17
CA LEU A 266 -7.36 6.18 15.39
C LEU A 266 -6.42 5.96 16.57
N ALA A 267 -6.95 5.49 17.71
CA ALA A 267 -6.16 5.25 18.91
C ALA A 267 -5.09 4.17 18.67
N SER A 268 -5.50 3.04 18.10
CA SER A 268 -4.58 1.93 17.82
C SER A 268 -3.53 2.30 16.77
N SER A 269 -3.89 3.06 15.74
CA SER A 269 -2.94 3.51 14.71
C SER A 269 -1.92 4.48 15.26
N PHE A 270 -2.33 5.41 16.14
CA PHE A 270 -1.43 6.34 16.80
C PHE A 270 -0.38 5.61 17.65
N GLU A 271 -0.81 4.69 18.50
CA GLU A 271 0.10 3.92 19.35
C GLU A 271 0.99 2.97 18.53
N LEU A 272 0.44 2.34 17.48
CA LEU A 272 1.17 1.44 16.59
C LEU A 272 2.35 2.14 15.92
N LEU A 273 2.14 3.34 15.34
CA LEU A 273 3.22 4.08 14.68
C LEU A 273 4.31 4.49 15.66
N ARG A 274 3.94 4.90 16.86
CA ARG A 274 4.91 5.27 17.92
C ARG A 274 5.72 4.07 18.39
N ALA A 275 5.06 2.93 18.60
CA ALA A 275 5.70 1.70 19.02
C ALA A 275 6.61 1.08 17.94
N ALA A 276 6.36 1.34 16.67
CA ALA A 276 7.11 0.80 15.53
C ALA A 276 8.44 1.53 15.27
N HIS A 277 8.62 2.74 15.84
CA HIS A 277 9.84 3.51 15.60
C HIS A 277 11.08 2.72 16.04
N GLY A 278 12.06 2.57 15.12
CA GLY A 278 13.29 1.80 15.35
C GLY A 278 13.16 0.28 15.23
N LYS A 279 11.95 -0.30 15.14
CA LYS A 279 11.77 -1.75 15.00
C LYS A 279 12.02 -2.23 13.57
N PRO A 280 12.55 -3.44 13.36
CA PRO A 280 12.65 -4.04 12.03
C PRO A 280 11.24 -4.36 11.47
N LEU A 281 11.14 -4.45 10.12
CA LEU A 281 9.87 -4.71 9.43
C LEU A 281 9.17 -5.97 9.96
N ARG A 282 9.91 -7.06 10.20
CA ARG A 282 9.36 -8.32 10.71
C ARG A 282 8.62 -8.16 12.04
N GLU A 283 9.14 -7.33 12.96
CA GLU A 283 8.49 -7.05 14.24
C GLU A 283 7.26 -6.15 14.04
N CYS A 284 7.35 -5.16 13.15
CA CYS A 284 6.20 -4.31 12.81
C CYS A 284 5.05 -5.15 12.24
N LEU A 285 5.33 -6.03 11.26
CA LEU A 285 4.33 -6.93 10.68
C LEU A 285 3.73 -7.90 11.71
N ALA A 286 4.51 -8.36 12.68
CA ALA A 286 3.97 -9.21 13.75
C ALA A 286 2.98 -8.46 14.65
N ILE A 287 3.29 -7.21 15.02
CA ILE A 287 2.38 -6.36 15.81
C ILE A 287 1.12 -6.03 14.98
N GLU A 288 1.30 -5.69 13.72
CA GLU A 288 0.19 -5.42 12.81
C GLU A 288 -0.72 -6.63 12.64
N PHE A 289 -0.16 -7.86 12.57
CA PHE A 289 -0.96 -9.08 12.49
C PHE A 289 -1.89 -9.25 13.69
N GLU A 290 -1.39 -9.10 14.91
CA GLU A 290 -2.20 -9.20 16.12
C GLU A 290 -3.32 -8.15 16.14
N LEU A 291 -3.01 -6.91 15.78
CA LEU A 291 -3.99 -5.84 15.68
C LEU A 291 -5.01 -6.10 14.56
N SER A 292 -4.57 -6.56 13.38
CA SER A 292 -5.46 -6.87 12.25
C SER A 292 -6.46 -7.98 12.62
N MET A 293 -6.01 -9.00 13.34
CA MET A 293 -6.87 -10.05 13.84
C MET A 293 -7.84 -9.58 14.92
N ALA A 294 -7.44 -8.60 15.76
CA ALA A 294 -8.33 -7.96 16.73
C ALA A 294 -9.37 -7.09 16.00
N PHE A 295 -8.94 -6.25 15.07
CA PHE A 295 -9.84 -5.38 14.30
C PHE A 295 -10.78 -6.16 13.37
N ALA A 296 -10.38 -7.30 12.83
CA ALA A 296 -11.28 -8.18 12.07
C ALA A 296 -12.49 -8.65 12.91
N ARG A 297 -12.37 -8.65 14.26
CA ARG A 297 -13.48 -8.97 15.20
C ARG A 297 -14.18 -7.72 15.72
N HIS A 298 -13.63 -6.52 15.47
CA HIS A 298 -14.14 -5.29 16.03
C HIS A 298 -15.39 -4.81 15.29
N PRO A 299 -16.45 -4.38 15.98
CA PRO A 299 -17.67 -3.91 15.33
C PRO A 299 -17.45 -2.69 14.44
N ASP A 300 -16.51 -1.82 14.75
CA ASP A 300 -16.19 -0.67 13.92
C ASP A 300 -15.68 -1.08 12.53
N PHE A 301 -14.91 -2.18 12.42
CA PHE A 301 -14.51 -2.69 11.10
C PHE A 301 -15.72 -3.19 10.30
N ILE A 302 -16.62 -3.93 10.94
CA ILE A 302 -17.84 -4.42 10.29
C ILE A 302 -18.68 -3.25 9.77
N GLU A 303 -18.86 -2.22 10.61
CA GLU A 303 -19.64 -1.04 10.28
C GLU A 303 -18.95 -0.14 9.27
N GLY A 304 -17.66 0.18 9.46
CA GLY A 304 -16.91 1.05 8.56
C GLY A 304 -16.79 0.46 7.15
N ALA A 305 -16.49 -0.83 7.05
CA ALA A 305 -16.47 -1.54 5.79
C ALA A 305 -17.85 -1.57 5.13
N ARG A 306 -18.97 -1.70 5.91
CA ARG A 306 -20.33 -1.53 5.38
C ARG A 306 -20.49 -0.15 4.75
N ALA A 307 -20.23 0.89 5.55
CA ALA A 307 -20.53 2.27 5.17
C ALA A 307 -19.72 2.74 3.96
N VAL A 308 -18.43 2.34 3.87
CA VAL A 308 -17.51 2.83 2.84
C VAL A 308 -17.49 1.91 1.60
N LEU A 309 -17.49 0.59 1.80
CA LEU A 309 -17.22 -0.36 0.72
C LEU A 309 -18.50 -1.04 0.19
N VAL A 310 -19.48 -1.35 1.04
CA VAL A 310 -20.68 -2.08 0.66
C VAL A 310 -21.81 -1.13 0.27
N ASP A 311 -22.38 -0.40 1.24
CA ASP A 311 -23.51 0.52 1.04
C ASP A 311 -23.08 1.84 0.41
N LYS A 312 -21.82 2.25 0.64
CA LYS A 312 -21.21 3.49 0.13
C LYS A 312 -21.94 4.77 0.56
N ASP A 313 -22.70 4.70 1.67
CA ASP A 313 -23.39 5.83 2.27
C ASP A 313 -22.44 6.78 3.01
N ARG A 314 -21.22 6.29 3.39
CA ARG A 314 -20.19 7.02 4.14
C ARG A 314 -20.72 7.59 5.46
N LYS A 315 -21.65 6.89 6.09
CA LYS A 315 -22.25 7.25 7.37
C LYS A 315 -22.07 6.12 8.37
N PRO A 316 -20.84 5.87 8.84
CA PRO A 316 -20.59 4.85 9.83
C PRO A 316 -21.17 5.25 11.20
N HIS A 317 -21.64 4.25 11.95
CA HIS A 317 -22.05 4.37 13.34
C HIS A 317 -21.02 3.65 14.21
N TRP A 318 -19.98 4.37 14.63
CA TRP A 318 -18.90 3.83 15.43
C TRP A 318 -19.38 3.43 16.83
N GLN A 319 -18.83 2.36 17.37
CA GLN A 319 -19.00 2.05 18.78
C GLN A 319 -17.97 2.85 19.57
N SER A 320 -18.45 3.74 20.42
CA SER A 320 -17.63 4.57 21.32
C SER A 320 -17.12 3.79 22.52
#